data_95514aee2d1de4169fc69c8c31d05992
#
_entry.id   95514aee2d1de4169fc69c8c31d05992
#
_cell.length_a   1.000
_cell.length_b   1.000
_cell.length_c   1.000
_cell.angle_alpha   90.00
_cell.angle_beta   90.00
_cell.angle_gamma   90.00
#
_symmetry.space_group_name_H-M   'P 1'
#
loop_
_entity.id
_entity.type
_entity.pdbx_description
1 polymer ?
#
loop_
_entity_poly.entity_id
_entity_poly.type
_entity_poly.pdbx_seq_one_letter_code
_entity_poly.pdbx_strand_id
1 'polypeptide(L)'
;MPTSNAVIDLSHSNGNADFNKAKAAGILGVVHKATQGTGFVDPMYAKRRKAAVSAGLLWGAYHFGTGADPIAQAQSFLKVASPTAKDILVLDFEPNTTPPRNSMTVVQARAFIGFVKNATGVMPGLYAALICSNN
;
A
#
# COMPACT_ATOMS: atom_id res chain seq x y z
N MET A 1 26.03 -11.03 6.15
CA MET A 1 25.47 -9.67 5.97
C MET A 1 24.19 -9.55 6.76
N PRO A 2 24.12 -8.65 7.74
CA PRO A 2 22.83 -8.40 8.37
C PRO A 2 21.85 -7.86 7.33
N THR A 3 20.67 -8.46 7.28
CA THR A 3 19.55 -7.90 6.53
C THR A 3 19.08 -6.64 7.27
N SER A 4 19.24 -5.49 6.66
CA SER A 4 18.66 -4.26 7.18
C SER A 4 17.23 -4.12 6.65
N ASN A 5 16.27 -3.87 7.54
CA ASN A 5 14.92 -3.47 7.14
C ASN A 5 14.98 -2.03 6.65
N ALA A 6 15.31 -1.86 5.37
CA ALA A 6 15.53 -0.56 4.77
C ALA A 6 14.22 0.12 4.33
N VAL A 7 13.11 -0.63 4.25
CA VAL A 7 11.80 -0.12 3.86
C VAL A 7 10.79 -0.48 4.94
N ILE A 8 10.00 0.49 5.36
CA ILE A 8 8.95 0.32 6.36
C ILE A 8 7.57 0.55 5.75
N ASP A 9 6.55 -0.11 6.27
CA ASP A 9 5.17 0.15 5.92
C ASP A 9 4.46 0.95 7.03
N LEU A 10 3.55 1.83 6.63
CA LEU A 10 2.81 2.70 7.53
C LEU A 10 1.36 2.86 7.09
N SER A 11 0.52 3.19 8.06
CA SER A 11 -0.85 3.67 7.84
C SER A 11 -1.18 4.76 8.86
N HIS A 12 -2.37 5.33 8.73
CA HIS A 12 -2.85 6.32 9.71
C HIS A 12 -2.90 5.76 11.16
N SER A 13 -2.97 4.43 11.30
CA SER A 13 -2.98 3.77 12.62
C SER A 13 -1.64 3.87 13.34
N ASN A 14 -0.57 4.13 12.63
CA ASN A 14 0.73 4.39 13.23
C ASN A 14 0.77 5.84 13.72
N GLY A 15 1.31 6.04 14.92
CA GLY A 15 1.44 7.36 15.52
C GLY A 15 2.38 8.29 14.75
N ASN A 16 2.94 9.27 15.45
CA ASN A 16 3.83 10.23 14.83
C ASN A 16 5.02 9.57 14.14
N ALA A 17 5.22 9.91 12.88
CA ALA A 17 6.35 9.45 12.09
C ALA A 17 7.31 10.63 11.85
N ASP A 18 8.55 10.46 12.27
CA ASP A 18 9.63 11.41 12.00
C ASP A 18 10.50 10.86 10.87
N PHE A 19 10.26 11.33 9.66
CA PHE A 19 10.96 10.84 8.48
C PHE A 19 12.42 11.27 8.40
N ASN A 20 12.77 12.40 9.01
CA ASN A 20 14.18 12.82 9.09
C ASN A 20 14.98 11.89 9.99
N LYS A 21 14.41 11.49 11.13
CA LYS A 21 15.03 10.49 12.01
C LYS A 21 15.13 9.12 11.33
N ALA A 22 14.09 8.71 10.61
CA ALA A 22 14.10 7.46 9.87
C ALA A 22 15.21 7.44 8.81
N LYS A 23 15.36 8.52 8.05
CA LYS A 23 16.42 8.66 7.05
C LYS A 23 17.79 8.59 7.71
N ALA A 24 18.00 9.31 8.81
CA ALA A 24 19.26 9.31 9.56
C ALA A 24 19.59 7.92 10.14
N ALA A 25 18.58 7.12 10.47
CA ALA A 25 18.74 5.76 10.99
C ALA A 25 18.99 4.71 9.89
N GLY A 26 19.02 5.10 8.61
CA GLY A 26 19.31 4.18 7.50
C GLY A 26 18.07 3.65 6.76
N ILE A 27 16.86 4.13 7.07
CA ILE A 27 15.66 3.79 6.32
C ILE A 27 15.77 4.43 4.93
N LEU A 28 15.46 3.66 3.88
CA LEU A 28 15.55 4.10 2.50
C LEU A 28 14.20 4.50 1.90
N GLY A 29 13.12 3.87 2.36
CA GLY A 29 11.81 4.10 1.79
C GLY A 29 10.66 3.75 2.72
N VAL A 30 9.50 4.24 2.35
CA VAL A 30 8.23 4.04 3.06
C VAL A 30 7.18 3.59 2.06
N VAL A 31 6.44 2.53 2.39
CA VAL A 31 5.22 2.14 1.68
C VAL A 31 4.05 2.47 2.60
N HIS A 32 3.21 3.41 2.21
CA HIS A 32 2.13 3.93 3.05
C HIS A 32 0.77 3.54 2.49
N LYS A 33 -0.15 3.19 3.37
CA LYS A 33 -1.54 2.94 2.98
C LYS A 33 -2.12 4.18 2.29
N ALA A 34 -2.71 3.98 1.13
CA ALA A 34 -3.41 5.02 0.40
C ALA A 34 -4.92 4.84 0.50
N THR A 35 -5.40 3.63 0.23
CA THR A 35 -6.84 3.33 0.14
C THR A 35 -7.15 1.93 0.66
N GLN A 36 -8.45 1.71 0.91
CA GLN A 36 -9.02 0.41 1.23
C GLN A 36 -10.42 0.33 0.61
N GLY A 37 -10.72 -0.76 -0.09
CA GLY A 37 -12.00 -0.90 -0.78
C GLY A 37 -12.23 0.24 -1.78
N THR A 38 -13.48 0.66 -1.92
CA THR A 38 -13.86 1.73 -2.86
C THR A 38 -14.06 3.09 -2.20
N GLY A 39 -14.14 3.17 -0.87
CA GLY A 39 -14.53 4.40 -0.18
C GLY A 39 -13.53 4.94 0.84
N PHE A 40 -12.61 4.13 1.33
CA PHE A 40 -11.68 4.58 2.35
C PHE A 40 -10.41 5.16 1.74
N VAL A 41 -10.09 6.39 2.15
CA VAL A 41 -8.83 7.07 1.84
C VAL A 41 -8.09 7.29 3.15
N ASP A 42 -6.83 6.88 3.21
CA ASP A 42 -6.01 7.11 4.41
C ASP A 42 -5.76 8.61 4.60
N PRO A 43 -6.21 9.19 5.72
CA PRO A 43 -6.14 10.64 5.91
C PRO A 43 -4.72 11.18 6.06
N MET A 44 -3.75 10.31 6.34
CA MET A 44 -2.35 10.71 6.55
C MET A 44 -1.49 10.54 5.28
N TYR A 45 -2.03 9.92 4.24
CA TYR A 45 -1.26 9.57 3.05
C TYR A 45 -0.58 10.78 2.40
N ALA A 46 -1.36 11.78 2.01
CA ALA A 46 -0.84 12.94 1.27
C ALA A 46 0.18 13.74 2.10
N LYS A 47 -0.12 13.98 3.37
CA LYS A 47 0.76 14.71 4.28
C LYS A 47 2.08 13.98 4.50
N ARG A 48 2.02 12.68 4.76
CA ARG A 48 3.20 11.87 5.02
C ARG A 48 4.03 11.65 3.76
N ARG A 49 3.41 11.52 2.60
CA ARG A 49 4.12 11.48 1.33
C ARG A 49 5.00 12.70 1.15
N LYS A 50 4.44 13.88 1.33
CA LYS A 50 5.17 15.15 1.20
C LYS A 50 6.36 15.20 2.17
N ALA A 51 6.14 14.84 3.42
CA ALA A 51 7.18 14.86 4.45
C ALA A 51 8.29 13.83 4.17
N ALA A 52 7.93 12.61 3.77
CA ALA A 52 8.90 11.54 3.48
C ALA A 52 9.77 11.87 2.27
N VAL A 53 9.17 12.35 1.19
CA VAL A 53 9.89 12.76 -0.02
C VAL A 53 10.82 13.93 0.28
N SER A 54 10.35 14.92 1.06
CA SER A 54 11.19 16.03 1.51
C SER A 54 12.38 15.59 2.36
N ALA A 55 12.24 14.51 3.12
CA ALA A 55 13.32 13.93 3.90
C ALA A 55 14.30 13.08 3.06
N GLY A 56 14.03 12.88 1.77
CA GLY A 56 14.88 12.11 0.87
C GLY A 56 14.57 10.60 0.86
N LEU A 57 13.42 10.19 1.38
CA LEU A 57 13.00 8.80 1.36
C LEU A 57 12.32 8.45 0.03
N LEU A 58 12.49 7.21 -0.41
CA LEU A 58 11.69 6.63 -1.48
C LEU A 58 10.26 6.42 -0.98
N TRP A 59 9.30 6.51 -1.88
CA TRP A 59 7.88 6.41 -1.53
C TRP A 59 7.18 5.33 -2.32
N GLY A 60 6.27 4.65 -1.65
CA GLY A 60 5.33 3.71 -2.26
C GLY A 60 3.96 3.83 -1.61
N ALA A 61 2.98 3.29 -2.29
CA ALA A 61 1.60 3.26 -1.83
C ALA A 61 1.07 1.84 -1.80
N TYR A 62 0.24 1.49 -0.81
CA TYR A 62 -0.47 0.24 -0.86
C TYR A 62 -1.99 0.43 -0.74
N HIS A 63 -2.70 -0.50 -1.33
CA HIS A 63 -4.15 -0.63 -1.26
C HIS A 63 -4.52 -1.88 -0.49
N PHE A 64 -5.39 -1.74 0.52
CA PHE A 64 -5.98 -2.89 1.20
C PHE A 64 -7.18 -3.39 0.42
N GLY A 65 -7.05 -4.58 -0.17
CA GLY A 65 -8.10 -5.18 -1.01
C GLY A 65 -9.29 -5.67 -0.21
N THR A 66 -10.49 -5.39 -0.71
CA THR A 66 -11.74 -5.91 -0.20
C THR A 66 -12.50 -6.66 -1.29
N GLY A 67 -13.65 -7.25 -0.95
CA GLY A 67 -14.50 -7.95 -1.92
C GLY A 67 -15.37 -7.04 -2.79
N ALA A 68 -15.19 -5.71 -2.72
CA ALA A 68 -15.85 -4.79 -3.63
C ALA A 68 -15.31 -4.93 -5.06
N ASP A 69 -15.93 -4.22 -6.03
CA ASP A 69 -15.50 -4.26 -7.42
C ASP A 69 -13.99 -3.95 -7.55
N PRO A 70 -13.17 -4.88 -8.08
CA PRO A 70 -11.72 -4.70 -8.14
C PRO A 70 -11.27 -3.58 -9.06
N ILE A 71 -12.00 -3.30 -10.15
CA ILE A 71 -11.66 -2.21 -11.06
C ILE A 71 -11.93 -0.86 -10.41
N ALA A 72 -13.06 -0.71 -9.73
CA ALA A 72 -13.36 0.50 -8.96
C ALA A 72 -12.33 0.73 -7.85
N GLN A 73 -11.90 -0.34 -7.17
CA GLN A 73 -10.82 -0.26 -6.18
C GLN A 73 -9.51 0.23 -6.80
N ALA A 74 -9.13 -0.34 -7.95
CA ALA A 74 -7.89 0.05 -8.65
C ALA A 74 -7.93 1.51 -9.11
N GLN A 75 -9.06 1.97 -9.63
CA GLN A 75 -9.25 3.37 -10.03
C GLN A 75 -9.13 4.31 -8.84
N SER A 76 -9.78 4.01 -7.73
CA SER A 76 -9.68 4.78 -6.49
C SER A 76 -8.24 4.82 -5.96
N PHE A 77 -7.57 3.68 -5.95
CA PHE A 77 -6.19 3.57 -5.52
C PHE A 77 -5.25 4.46 -6.34
N LEU A 78 -5.31 4.38 -7.66
CA LEU A 78 -4.44 5.17 -8.54
C LEU A 78 -4.71 6.67 -8.42
N LYS A 79 -5.97 7.04 -8.24
CA LYS A 79 -6.35 8.45 -8.05
C LYS A 79 -5.73 9.02 -6.77
N VAL A 80 -5.79 8.30 -5.67
CA VAL A 80 -5.25 8.74 -4.37
C VAL A 80 -3.73 8.61 -4.33
N ALA A 81 -3.20 7.49 -4.78
CA ALA A 81 -1.76 7.25 -4.78
C ALA A 81 -1.02 8.24 -5.67
N SER A 82 -1.61 8.64 -6.78
CA SER A 82 -1.02 9.59 -7.73
C SER A 82 0.46 9.27 -7.99
N PRO A 83 0.78 8.06 -8.51
CA PRO A 83 2.15 7.58 -8.52
C PRO A 83 3.01 8.28 -9.55
N THR A 84 4.28 8.46 -9.21
CA THR A 84 5.35 8.80 -10.15
C THR A 84 6.03 7.52 -10.64
N ALA A 85 6.89 7.63 -11.66
CA ALA A 85 7.65 6.49 -12.17
C ALA A 85 8.60 5.86 -11.12
N LYS A 86 8.90 6.56 -10.04
CA LYS A 86 9.77 6.09 -8.95
C LYS A 86 9.01 5.41 -7.83
N ASP A 87 7.68 5.53 -7.79
CA ASP A 87 6.87 5.01 -6.69
C ASP A 87 6.61 3.53 -6.87
N ILE A 88 6.65 2.79 -5.77
CA ILE A 88 6.26 1.38 -5.72
C ILE A 88 4.77 1.33 -5.36
N LEU A 89 4.01 0.53 -6.12
CA LEU A 89 2.61 0.27 -5.82
C LEU A 89 2.44 -1.16 -5.34
N VAL A 90 1.66 -1.36 -4.30
CA VAL A 90 1.46 -2.66 -3.66
C VAL A 90 -0.02 -2.94 -3.44
N LEU A 91 -0.46 -4.15 -3.77
CA LEU A 91 -1.74 -4.69 -3.31
C LEU A 91 -1.51 -5.47 -2.02
N ASP A 92 -2.19 -5.07 -0.96
CA ASP A 92 -2.28 -5.83 0.28
C ASP A 92 -3.48 -6.78 0.17
N PHE A 93 -3.18 -8.06 -0.07
CA PHE A 93 -4.13 -9.14 -0.26
C PHE A 93 -4.14 -10.03 0.98
N GLU A 94 -5.07 -9.75 1.86
CA GLU A 94 -5.24 -10.51 3.10
C GLU A 94 -6.71 -10.53 3.53
N PRO A 95 -7.12 -11.46 4.41
CA PRO A 95 -8.49 -11.47 4.91
C PRO A 95 -8.85 -10.18 5.62
N ASN A 96 -10.02 -9.64 5.29
CA ASN A 96 -10.57 -8.48 6.00
C ASN A 96 -11.28 -8.98 7.28
N THR A 97 -10.67 -8.74 8.42
CA THR A 97 -11.20 -9.16 9.72
C THR A 97 -12.16 -8.14 10.33
N THR A 98 -12.26 -6.96 9.73
CA THR A 98 -13.22 -5.93 10.15
C THR A 98 -14.59 -6.21 9.55
N PRO A 99 -15.67 -6.23 10.34
CA PRO A 99 -17.02 -6.40 9.79
C PRO A 99 -17.30 -5.37 8.69
N PRO A 100 -17.97 -5.78 7.61
CA PRO A 100 -18.61 -7.06 7.32
C PRO A 100 -17.71 -8.21 6.85
N ARG A 101 -16.42 -8.12 7.01
CA ARG A 101 -15.42 -9.13 6.64
C ARG A 101 -15.41 -9.47 5.15
N ASN A 102 -15.60 -8.45 4.35
CA ASN A 102 -15.61 -8.55 2.90
C ASN A 102 -14.18 -8.64 2.36
N SER A 103 -13.72 -9.84 2.05
CA SER A 103 -12.35 -10.10 1.61
C SER A 103 -12.24 -10.21 0.10
N MET A 104 -11.15 -9.70 -0.45
CA MET A 104 -10.84 -9.82 -1.88
C MET A 104 -10.58 -11.28 -2.24
N THR A 105 -11.13 -11.73 -3.37
CA THR A 105 -10.84 -13.05 -3.92
C THR A 105 -9.58 -13.01 -4.81
N VAL A 106 -9.03 -14.18 -5.12
CA VAL A 106 -7.88 -14.28 -6.05
C VAL A 106 -8.23 -13.72 -7.44
N VAL A 107 -9.44 -13.99 -7.92
CA VAL A 107 -9.90 -13.47 -9.23
C VAL A 107 -9.95 -11.94 -9.21
N GLN A 108 -10.46 -11.36 -8.12
CA GLN A 108 -10.49 -9.91 -7.95
C GLN A 108 -9.09 -9.31 -7.82
N ALA A 109 -8.18 -9.98 -7.11
CA ALA A 109 -6.79 -9.55 -7.00
C ALA A 109 -6.10 -9.51 -8.38
N ARG A 110 -6.32 -10.51 -9.22
CA ARG A 110 -5.79 -10.53 -10.59
C ARG A 110 -6.35 -9.36 -11.42
N ALA A 111 -7.64 -9.08 -11.31
CA ALA A 111 -8.26 -7.97 -12.03
C ALA A 111 -7.69 -6.62 -11.57
N PHE A 112 -7.51 -6.43 -10.27
CA PHE A 112 -6.90 -5.23 -9.69
C PHE A 112 -5.46 -5.04 -10.22
N ILE A 113 -4.63 -6.07 -10.11
CA ILE A 113 -3.22 -6.04 -10.54
C ILE A 113 -3.14 -5.76 -12.05
N GLY A 114 -3.96 -6.43 -12.85
CA GLY A 114 -3.98 -6.22 -14.30
C GLY A 114 -4.33 -4.79 -14.68
N PHE A 115 -5.32 -4.21 -14.00
CA PHE A 115 -5.70 -2.82 -14.23
C PHE A 115 -4.56 -1.84 -13.89
N VAL A 116 -3.92 -2.02 -12.73
CA VAL A 116 -2.81 -1.17 -12.29
C VAL A 116 -1.63 -1.29 -13.25
N LYS A 117 -1.28 -2.50 -13.66
CA LYS A 117 -0.21 -2.73 -14.63
C LYS A 117 -0.49 -2.04 -15.96
N ASN A 118 -1.70 -2.18 -16.49
CA ASN A 118 -2.08 -1.55 -17.76
C ASN A 118 -2.08 -0.02 -17.67
N ALA A 119 -2.52 0.54 -16.54
CA ALA A 119 -2.57 1.97 -16.34
C ALA A 119 -1.19 2.62 -16.13
N THR A 120 -0.28 1.93 -15.45
CA THR A 120 1.03 2.47 -15.07
C THR A 120 2.20 1.93 -15.89
N GLY A 121 2.01 0.81 -16.59
CA GLY A 121 3.06 0.10 -17.29
C GLY A 121 3.97 -0.73 -16.38
N VAL A 122 3.72 -0.75 -15.07
CA VAL A 122 4.55 -1.46 -14.08
C VAL A 122 3.71 -2.43 -13.27
N MET A 123 4.24 -3.64 -13.08
CA MET A 123 3.59 -4.65 -12.25
C MET A 123 3.64 -4.21 -10.78
N PRO A 124 2.49 -4.09 -10.08
CA PRO A 124 2.50 -3.81 -8.66
C PRO A 124 3.03 -5.00 -7.86
N GLY A 125 3.59 -4.72 -6.69
CA GLY A 125 3.94 -5.73 -5.71
C GLY A 125 2.70 -6.32 -5.05
N LEU A 126 2.84 -7.51 -4.48
CA LEU A 126 1.80 -8.21 -3.75
C LEU A 126 2.29 -8.51 -2.33
N TYR A 127 1.55 -8.08 -1.34
CA TYR A 127 1.68 -8.54 0.03
C TYR A 127 0.51 -9.49 0.32
N ALA A 128 0.81 -10.69 0.79
CA ALA A 128 -0.20 -11.67 1.16
C ALA A 128 0.09 -12.24 2.54
N ALA A 129 -0.91 -12.22 3.42
CA ALA A 129 -0.83 -12.91 4.69
C ALA A 129 -1.29 -14.35 4.52
N LEU A 130 -0.41 -15.31 4.85
CA LEU A 130 -0.78 -16.71 4.92
C LEU A 130 -1.43 -16.98 6.28
N ILE A 131 -2.69 -17.39 6.25
CA ILE A 131 -3.33 -17.95 7.43
C ILE A 131 -3.01 -19.43 7.43
N CYS A 132 -2.06 -19.83 8.27
CA CYS A 132 -1.92 -21.24 8.59
C CYS A 132 -3.09 -21.61 9.50
N SER A 133 -4.11 -22.25 8.93
CA SER A 133 -5.08 -22.96 9.76
C SER A 133 -4.38 -24.18 10.31
N ASN A 134 -4.05 -24.12 11.60
CA ASN A 134 -3.71 -25.34 12.31
C ASN A 134 -4.98 -26.17 12.43
N ASN A 135 -5.11 -27.17 11.57
CA ASN A 135 -6.05 -28.26 11.78
C ASN A 135 -5.48 -29.23 12.82
#